data_45d2f67fe8205d221045125aed7f549a
#
_entry.id   45d2f67fe8205d221045125aed7f549a
#
_cell.length_a   1.000
_cell.length_b   1.000
_cell.length_c   1.000
_cell.angle_alpha   90.00
_cell.angle_beta   90.00
_cell.angle_gamma   90.00
#
_symmetry.space_group_name_H-M   'P 1'
#
loop_
_entity.id
_entity.type
_entity.pdbx_description
1 polymer ?
#
loop_
_entity_poly.entity_id
_entity_poly.type
_entity_poly.pdbx_seq_one_letter_code
_entity_poly.pdbx_strand_id
1 'polypeptide(L)'
;RYTAASWAPLYAIDAGDWSPDLHGLCDRAQLPDLLWSAEIAGHVTPLAAEATGLAPGTPVATGTIDAAAEAVSVGVRAPGDMMLMYGSTVFVVQIAASRPQDPRLWTA
;
A
#
# COMPACT_ATOMS: atom_id res chain seq x y z
N ARG A 1 -0.13 0.94 -4.54
CA ARG A 1 -0.13 -0.52 -4.73
C ARG A 1 -0.14 -1.28 -3.40
N TYR A 2 0.77 -1.04 -2.47
CA TYR A 2 0.80 -1.75 -1.18
C TYR A 2 -0.52 -1.65 -0.40
N THR A 3 -1.13 -0.47 -0.38
CA THR A 3 -2.45 -0.28 0.23
C THR A 3 -3.53 -1.09 -0.51
N ALA A 4 -3.49 -1.10 -1.85
CA ALA A 4 -4.44 -1.86 -2.66
C ALA A 4 -4.32 -3.36 -2.44
N ALA A 5 -3.11 -3.88 -2.21
CA ALA A 5 -2.88 -5.30 -1.93
C ALA A 5 -3.61 -5.79 -0.66
N SER A 6 -3.95 -4.88 0.25
CA SER A 6 -4.80 -5.20 1.41
C SER A 6 -6.29 -5.35 1.09
N TRP A 7 -6.70 -5.09 -0.14
CA TRP A 7 -8.10 -5.12 -0.57
C TRP A 7 -8.43 -6.40 -1.38
N ALA A 8 -7.96 -7.54 -0.92
CA ALA A 8 -8.37 -8.80 -1.51
C ALA A 8 -9.90 -8.98 -1.35
N PRO A 9 -10.61 -9.48 -2.38
CA PRO A 9 -10.10 -10.03 -3.63
C PRO A 9 -9.97 -9.04 -4.79
N LEU A 10 -10.11 -7.73 -4.54
CA LEU A 10 -10.15 -6.70 -5.60
C LEU A 10 -8.79 -6.46 -6.26
N TYR A 11 -7.68 -6.77 -5.59
CA TYR A 11 -6.33 -6.58 -6.11
C TYR A 11 -5.68 -7.92 -6.48
N ALA A 12 -5.20 -8.01 -7.72
CA ALA A 12 -4.48 -9.18 -8.24
C ALA A 12 -2.97 -8.99 -8.03
N ILE A 13 -2.41 -9.57 -6.97
CA ILE A 13 -1.01 -9.41 -6.55
C ILE A 13 -0.05 -9.76 -7.70
N ASP A 14 -0.28 -10.88 -8.37
CA ASP A 14 0.60 -11.36 -9.45
C ASP A 14 0.59 -10.45 -10.69
N ALA A 15 -0.53 -9.77 -10.94
CA ALA A 15 -0.66 -8.78 -11.99
C ALA A 15 -0.18 -7.38 -11.56
N GLY A 16 -0.09 -7.13 -10.26
CA GLY A 16 0.21 -5.81 -9.71
C GLY A 16 -0.86 -4.76 -10.04
N ASP A 17 -2.11 -5.18 -10.24
CA ASP A 17 -3.21 -4.32 -10.66
C ASP A 17 -4.54 -4.79 -10.03
N TRP A 18 -5.60 -4.02 -10.25
CA TRP A 18 -6.94 -4.44 -9.88
C TRP A 18 -7.34 -5.73 -10.59
N SER A 19 -8.05 -6.60 -9.89
CA SER A 19 -8.56 -7.84 -10.45
C SER A 19 -9.51 -7.56 -11.63
N PRO A 20 -9.43 -8.32 -12.72
CA PRO A 20 -10.42 -8.24 -13.81
C PRO A 20 -11.81 -8.69 -13.35
N ASP A 21 -11.88 -9.58 -12.36
CA ASP A 21 -13.11 -9.95 -11.69
C ASP A 21 -13.22 -9.21 -10.35
N LEU A 22 -14.13 -8.25 -10.29
CA LEU A 22 -14.41 -7.47 -9.08
C LEU A 22 -15.51 -8.11 -8.22
N HIS A 23 -15.90 -9.35 -8.55
CA HIS A 23 -16.87 -10.15 -7.78
C HIS A 23 -18.22 -9.45 -7.53
N GLY A 24 -18.61 -8.53 -8.40
CA GLY A 24 -19.82 -7.72 -8.25
C GLY A 24 -19.80 -6.75 -7.05
N LEU A 25 -18.64 -6.53 -6.42
CA LEU A 25 -18.51 -5.64 -5.26
C LEU A 25 -18.48 -4.17 -5.65
N CYS A 26 -17.91 -3.85 -6.81
CA CYS A 26 -17.83 -2.48 -7.33
C CYS A 26 -17.57 -2.49 -8.84
N ASP A 27 -17.73 -1.32 -9.47
CA ASP A 27 -17.31 -1.10 -10.84
C ASP A 27 -15.83 -0.65 -10.89
N ARG A 28 -15.12 -0.98 -11.98
CA ARG A 28 -13.72 -0.54 -12.17
C ARG A 28 -13.56 0.97 -12.07
N ALA A 29 -14.56 1.74 -12.51
CA ALA A 29 -14.55 3.20 -12.45
C ALA A 29 -14.60 3.77 -11.02
N GLN A 30 -14.96 2.96 -10.03
CA GLN A 30 -14.97 3.34 -8.61
C GLN A 30 -13.62 3.13 -7.94
N LEU A 31 -12.70 2.42 -8.59
CA LEU A 31 -11.37 2.14 -8.07
C LEU A 31 -10.36 3.18 -8.58
N PRO A 32 -9.47 3.67 -7.71
CA PRO A 32 -8.46 4.67 -8.09
C PRO A 32 -7.36 4.08 -8.98
N ASP A 33 -6.61 4.96 -9.62
CA ASP A 33 -5.35 4.58 -10.25
C ASP A 33 -4.33 4.08 -9.22
N LEU A 34 -3.48 3.16 -9.65
CA LEU A 34 -2.48 2.51 -8.79
C LEU A 34 -1.09 3.11 -9.03
N LEU A 35 -0.54 3.69 -8.00
CA LEU A 35 0.81 4.24 -7.98
C LEU A 35 1.68 3.49 -6.95
N TRP A 36 2.99 3.54 -7.11
CA TRP A 36 3.93 3.14 -6.07
C TRP A 36 4.05 4.20 -4.99
N SER A 37 4.47 3.81 -3.79
CA SER A 37 4.52 4.69 -2.61
C SER A 37 5.34 5.96 -2.80
N ALA A 38 6.42 5.88 -3.59
CA ALA A 38 7.30 7.02 -3.88
C ALA A 38 6.89 7.84 -5.11
N GLU A 39 5.89 7.40 -5.87
CA GLU A 39 5.41 8.17 -7.02
C GLU A 39 4.60 9.38 -6.58
N ILE A 40 4.69 10.44 -7.35
CA ILE A 40 3.98 11.68 -7.09
C ILE A 40 2.53 11.52 -7.55
N ALA A 41 1.60 11.57 -6.59
CA ALA A 41 0.17 11.50 -6.85
C ALA A 41 -0.40 12.83 -7.34
N GLY A 42 0.28 13.93 -7.03
CA GLY A 42 -0.16 15.28 -7.42
C GLY A 42 0.69 16.35 -6.76
N HIS A 43 0.16 17.56 -6.74
CA HIS A 43 0.83 18.72 -6.14
C HIS A 43 -0.18 19.50 -5.30
N VAL A 44 0.32 20.21 -4.28
CA VAL A 44 -0.51 21.10 -3.45
C VAL A 44 -1.14 22.18 -4.32
N THR A 45 -2.48 22.20 -4.35
CA THR A 45 -3.25 23.22 -5.09
C THR A 45 -3.22 24.56 -4.37
N PRO A 46 -3.49 25.70 -5.05
CA PRO A 46 -3.61 27.00 -4.38
C PRO A 46 -4.60 26.98 -3.21
N LEU A 47 -5.74 26.33 -3.37
CA LEU A 47 -6.75 26.21 -2.33
C LEU A 47 -6.25 25.42 -1.11
N ALA A 48 -5.55 24.30 -1.36
CA ALA A 48 -4.94 23.52 -0.28
C ALA A 48 -3.81 24.29 0.42
N ALA A 49 -3.04 25.07 -0.33
CA ALA A 49 -2.00 25.93 0.22
C ALA A 49 -2.57 26.98 1.21
N GLU A 50 -3.67 27.62 0.87
CA GLU A 50 -4.37 28.55 1.75
C GLU A 50 -4.84 27.88 3.06
N ALA A 51 -5.36 26.67 2.97
CA ALA A 51 -5.88 25.93 4.12
C ALA A 51 -4.79 25.35 5.02
N THR A 52 -3.62 25.00 4.48
CA THR A 52 -2.57 24.25 5.19
C THR A 52 -1.31 25.05 5.48
N GLY A 53 -1.09 26.18 4.80
CA GLY A 53 0.16 26.94 4.87
C GLY A 53 1.32 26.33 4.07
N LEU A 54 1.10 25.24 3.32
CA LEU A 54 2.10 24.65 2.43
C LEU A 54 2.28 25.51 1.18
N ALA A 55 3.48 25.46 0.57
CA ALA A 55 3.70 26.15 -0.69
C ALA A 55 2.89 25.50 -1.83
N PRO A 56 2.20 26.29 -2.69
CA PRO A 56 1.56 25.78 -3.88
C PRO A 56 2.58 25.06 -4.78
N GLY A 57 2.17 23.94 -5.38
CA GLY A 57 3.06 23.15 -6.24
C GLY A 57 3.99 22.19 -5.49
N THR A 58 3.94 22.13 -4.16
CA THR A 58 4.68 21.11 -3.39
C THR A 58 4.25 19.72 -3.84
N PRO A 59 5.18 18.82 -4.23
CA PRO A 59 4.82 17.46 -4.65
C PRO A 59 4.27 16.65 -3.49
N VAL A 60 3.23 15.86 -3.78
CA VAL A 60 2.56 14.97 -2.83
C VAL A 60 2.80 13.53 -3.26
N ALA A 61 3.56 12.79 -2.46
CA ALA A 61 3.80 11.37 -2.72
C ALA A 61 2.56 10.53 -2.38
N THR A 62 2.42 9.41 -3.06
CA THR A 62 1.30 8.47 -2.86
C THR A 62 1.24 7.90 -1.44
N GLY A 63 2.40 7.61 -0.85
CA GLY A 63 2.49 7.01 0.47
C GLY A 63 2.13 5.51 0.49
N THR A 64 1.97 4.97 1.70
CA THR A 64 1.65 3.56 1.93
C THR A 64 0.86 3.38 3.22
N ILE A 65 0.43 2.16 3.51
CA ILE A 65 -0.17 1.79 4.80
C ILE A 65 0.89 1.80 5.92
N ASP A 66 0.44 2.00 7.15
CA ASP A 66 1.26 2.05 8.36
C ASP A 66 2.14 0.82 8.53
N ALA A 67 1.58 -0.39 8.44
CA ALA A 67 2.33 -1.64 8.59
C ALA A 67 3.54 -1.75 7.63
N ALA A 68 3.40 -1.32 6.38
CA ALA A 68 4.51 -1.31 5.43
C ALA A 68 5.55 -0.23 5.78
N ALA A 69 5.10 0.95 6.21
CA ALA A 69 5.99 2.03 6.65
C ALA A 69 6.77 1.64 7.91
N GLU A 70 6.13 1.00 8.87
CA GLU A 70 6.75 0.49 10.09
C GLU A 70 7.80 -0.58 9.79
N ALA A 71 7.49 -1.55 8.92
CA ALA A 71 8.44 -2.57 8.52
C ALA A 71 9.71 -1.95 7.90
N VAL A 72 9.56 -1.00 6.99
CA VAL A 72 10.69 -0.28 6.39
C VAL A 72 11.46 0.52 7.43
N SER A 73 10.80 1.15 8.39
CA SER A 73 11.43 1.98 9.42
C SER A 73 12.36 1.20 10.34
N VAL A 74 12.07 -0.09 10.57
CA VAL A 74 12.91 -1.00 11.36
C VAL A 74 13.87 -1.84 10.51
N GLY A 75 13.99 -1.51 9.22
CA GLY A 75 15.01 -2.08 8.34
C GLY A 75 14.60 -3.34 7.58
N VAL A 76 13.32 -3.72 7.55
CA VAL A 76 12.82 -4.84 6.75
C VAL A 76 12.84 -4.45 5.27
N ARG A 77 13.76 -5.03 4.47
CA ARG A 77 14.02 -4.63 3.09
C ARG A 77 14.31 -5.76 2.12
N ALA A 78 14.69 -6.92 2.62
CA ALA A 78 15.14 -8.04 1.79
C ALA A 78 14.44 -9.35 2.18
N PRO A 79 14.39 -10.33 1.27
CA PRO A 79 13.86 -11.65 1.58
C PRO A 79 14.58 -12.27 2.80
N GLY A 80 13.78 -12.73 3.75
CA GLY A 80 14.23 -13.23 5.04
C GLY A 80 14.13 -12.24 6.19
N ASP A 81 14.07 -10.92 5.89
CA ASP A 81 13.83 -9.92 6.93
C ASP A 81 12.40 -10.05 7.48
N MET A 82 12.27 -9.82 8.78
CA MET A 82 11.01 -9.95 9.48
C MET A 82 10.87 -8.85 10.54
N MET A 83 9.69 -8.27 10.63
CA MET A 83 9.28 -7.44 11.74
C MET A 83 8.23 -8.18 12.57
N LEU A 84 8.43 -8.23 13.87
CA LEU A 84 7.41 -8.62 14.84
C LEU A 84 6.94 -7.37 15.57
N MET A 85 5.69 -6.99 15.35
CA MET A 85 5.06 -5.94 16.14
C MET A 85 4.35 -6.55 17.35
N TYR A 86 4.67 -6.03 18.51
CA TYR A 86 4.09 -6.45 19.79
C TYR A 86 3.49 -5.25 20.51
N GLY A 87 2.16 -5.14 20.45
CA GLY A 87 1.40 -4.05 21.04
C GLY A 87 0.03 -4.51 21.52
N SER A 88 -1.01 -3.75 21.29
CA SER A 88 -2.40 -4.16 21.53
C SER A 88 -2.81 -5.35 20.65
N THR A 89 -2.19 -5.48 19.51
CA THR A 89 -2.23 -6.66 18.64
C THR A 89 -0.80 -7.17 18.42
N VAL A 90 -0.68 -8.43 18.03
CA VAL A 90 0.61 -9.01 17.58
C VAL A 90 0.47 -9.35 16.12
N PHE A 91 1.35 -8.82 15.29
CA PHE A 91 1.42 -9.23 13.90
C PHE A 91 2.87 -9.32 13.39
N VAL A 92 3.05 -10.09 12.34
CA VAL A 92 4.35 -10.33 11.72
C VAL A 92 4.30 -9.86 10.27
N VAL A 93 5.30 -9.10 9.86
CA VAL A 93 5.56 -8.78 8.45
C VAL A 93 6.87 -9.42 8.06
N GLN A 94 6.86 -10.25 7.04
CA GLN A 94 8.06 -10.90 6.52
C GLN A 94 8.14 -10.71 5.01
N ILE A 95 9.33 -10.36 4.50
CA ILE A 95 9.59 -10.39 3.06
C ILE A 95 9.97 -11.82 2.68
N ALA A 96 9.21 -12.39 1.77
CA ALA A 96 9.48 -13.71 1.20
C ALA A 96 10.15 -13.58 -0.18
N ALA A 97 11.03 -14.51 -0.51
CA ALA A 97 11.66 -14.56 -1.84
C ALA A 97 10.68 -14.95 -2.95
N SER A 98 9.57 -15.59 -2.60
CA SER A 98 8.46 -15.95 -3.48
C SER A 98 7.16 -15.97 -2.69
N ARG A 99 6.04 -15.78 -3.37
CA ARG A 99 4.72 -15.79 -2.73
C ARG A 99 4.43 -17.14 -2.08
N PRO A 100 4.22 -17.20 -0.76
CA PRO A 100 3.83 -18.44 -0.10
C PRO A 100 2.39 -18.82 -0.51
N GLN A 101 2.16 -20.12 -0.70
CA GLN A 101 0.84 -20.69 -1.06
C GLN A 101 0.15 -21.29 0.17
N ASP A 102 0.28 -20.66 1.32
CA ASP A 102 -0.35 -21.14 2.56
C ASP A 102 -1.60 -20.30 2.86
N PRO A 103 -2.82 -20.92 2.90
CA PRO A 103 -4.06 -20.20 3.14
C PRO A 103 -4.18 -19.56 4.53
N ARG A 104 -3.27 -19.88 5.44
CA ARG A 104 -3.19 -19.25 6.78
C ARG A 104 -2.42 -17.94 6.76
N LEU A 105 -1.72 -17.64 5.68
CA LEU A 105 -0.92 -16.43 5.52
C LEU A 105 -1.64 -15.45 4.59
N TRP A 106 -1.60 -14.20 4.97
CA TRP A 106 -2.01 -13.14 4.09
C TRP A 106 -0.79 -12.59 3.35
N THR A 107 -0.89 -12.53 2.02
CA THR A 107 0.19 -12.06 1.15
C THR A 107 -0.23 -10.78 0.43
N ALA A 108 0.67 -9.82 0.36
CA ALA A 108 0.49 -8.52 -0.27
C ALA A 108 1.68 -8.17 -1.19
#